data_bf6ca3acb8c293b0dc731c1082d92885
#
_entry.id   bf6ca3acb8c293b0dc731c1082d92885
#
_cell.length_a   1.000
_cell.length_b   1.000
_cell.length_c   1.000
_cell.angle_alpha   90.00
_cell.angle_beta   90.00
_cell.angle_gamma   90.00
#
_symmetry.space_group_name_H-M   'P 1'
#
loop_
_entity.id
_entity.type
_entity.pdbx_description
1 polymer ?
#
loop_
_entity_poly.entity_id
_entity_poly.type
_entity_poly.pdbx_seq_one_letter_code
_entity_poly.pdbx_strand_id
1 'polypeptide(L)'
;MRFPSAVMVLLSVVAVPLYGQGTRGAPPPPVKTQPRPSAPQAPPIQLEDQWTTALVRRDTRTFDRLLAPGFVYTENASVMDRNEVIKSVSGSDRVEWARNEGMKVHDFGDVQVITGVLHLRGRGRQGSFDRRFQFTDTWQRRNGRWQIIAAQDYLIPK
;
A
#
# COMPACT_ATOMS: atom_id res chain seq x y z
N MET A 1 50.48 30.13 58.28
CA MET A 1 50.44 30.05 59.75
C MET A 1 49.27 29.13 60.13
N ARG A 2 49.70 28.03 60.78
CA ARG A 2 49.04 27.25 61.82
C ARG A 2 47.58 26.90 61.80
N PHE A 3 47.34 25.60 61.67
CA PHE A 3 46.16 24.82 62.09
C PHE A 3 45.86 25.01 63.58
N PRO A 4 44.68 24.63 64.10
CA PRO A 4 44.55 23.25 64.51
C PRO A 4 43.18 22.58 64.27
N SER A 5 43.29 21.24 64.27
CA SER A 5 42.29 20.22 64.33
C SER A 5 41.29 20.30 65.47
N ALA A 6 40.05 19.95 65.22
CA ALA A 6 39.14 19.48 66.27
C ALA A 6 38.48 18.19 65.82
N VAL A 7 38.77 17.12 66.52
CA VAL A 7 38.15 15.79 66.42
C VAL A 7 36.79 15.85 67.09
N MET A 8 35.75 15.44 66.41
CA MET A 8 34.41 15.25 66.94
C MET A 8 33.94 13.81 66.73
N VAL A 9 33.72 13.17 67.90
CA VAL A 9 33.29 11.77 68.02
C VAL A 9 31.86 11.61 67.51
N LEU A 10 31.65 10.69 66.60
CA LEU A 10 30.34 10.30 66.10
C LEU A 10 29.72 9.22 67.00
N LEU A 11 28.62 9.53 67.61
CA LEU A 11 27.70 8.55 68.19
C LEU A 11 26.86 7.94 67.12
N SER A 12 27.00 6.65 66.88
CA SER A 12 26.19 5.89 65.99
C SER A 12 24.84 5.55 66.64
N VAL A 13 23.77 6.17 66.15
CA VAL A 13 22.38 5.74 66.41
C VAL A 13 21.96 4.76 65.34
N VAL A 14 21.80 3.49 65.72
CA VAL A 14 21.23 2.47 64.88
C VAL A 14 19.71 2.68 64.78
N ALA A 15 19.21 3.22 63.70
CA ALA A 15 17.79 3.28 63.41
C ALA A 15 17.35 1.99 62.71
N VAL A 16 16.46 1.25 63.35
CA VAL A 16 15.78 0.07 62.74
C VAL A 16 14.77 0.59 61.68
N PRO A 17 14.82 0.15 60.41
CA PRO A 17 13.79 0.55 59.47
C PRO A 17 12.49 -0.20 59.76
N LEU A 18 11.44 0.56 60.07
CA LEU A 18 10.05 0.08 59.99
C LEU A 18 9.78 -0.33 58.53
N TYR A 19 9.36 -1.57 58.32
CA TYR A 19 8.84 -2.02 57.06
C TYR A 19 7.56 -1.25 56.72
N GLY A 20 7.70 -0.21 55.92
CA GLY A 20 6.61 0.56 55.32
C GLY A 20 5.94 -0.23 54.22
N GLN A 21 4.63 -0.18 54.27
CA GLN A 21 3.64 -0.80 53.38
C GLN A 21 4.00 -0.60 51.90
N GLY A 22 3.93 -1.72 51.14
CA GLY A 22 4.13 -1.70 49.68
C GLY A 22 3.19 -0.74 49.00
N THR A 23 3.73 0.32 48.44
CA THR A 23 3.05 1.14 47.45
C THR A 23 2.83 0.26 46.21
N ARG A 24 1.58 -0.09 45.93
CA ARG A 24 1.20 -0.68 44.64
C ARG A 24 1.69 0.26 43.56
N GLY A 25 2.76 -0.12 42.87
CA GLY A 25 3.27 0.63 41.74
C GLY A 25 2.16 0.85 40.71
N ALA A 26 2.05 2.08 40.24
CA ALA A 26 1.14 2.40 39.16
C ALA A 26 1.40 1.45 37.98
N PRO A 27 0.37 1.00 37.28
CA PRO A 27 0.55 0.15 36.10
C PRO A 27 1.46 0.84 35.08
N PRO A 28 2.37 0.11 34.43
CA PRO A 28 3.24 0.71 33.43
C PRO A 28 2.40 1.41 32.34
N PRO A 29 2.87 2.54 31.80
CA PRO A 29 2.16 3.25 30.74
C PRO A 29 1.97 2.32 29.55
N PRO A 30 0.85 2.45 28.80
CA PRO A 30 0.58 1.61 27.65
C PRO A 30 1.74 1.72 26.67
N VAL A 31 2.33 0.58 26.35
CA VAL A 31 3.37 0.47 25.33
C VAL A 31 2.73 0.89 24.01
N LYS A 32 3.18 2.03 23.46
CA LYS A 32 2.80 2.44 22.11
C LYS A 32 3.33 1.37 21.16
N THR A 33 2.45 0.47 20.74
CA THR A 33 2.77 -0.53 19.74
C THR A 33 3.15 0.20 18.45
N GLN A 34 4.43 0.23 18.12
CA GLN A 34 4.86 0.77 16.83
C GLN A 34 4.21 -0.10 15.75
N PRO A 35 3.64 0.51 14.69
CA PRO A 35 3.13 -0.26 13.58
C PRO A 35 4.24 -1.17 13.06
N ARG A 36 3.95 -2.47 12.98
CA ARG A 36 4.88 -3.44 12.41
C ARG A 36 5.21 -2.98 10.98
N PRO A 37 6.49 -2.92 10.58
CA PRO A 37 6.85 -2.62 9.21
C PRO A 37 6.06 -3.54 8.28
N SER A 38 5.30 -2.96 7.35
CA SER A 38 4.60 -3.73 6.34
C SER A 38 5.62 -4.51 5.51
N ALA A 39 5.31 -5.76 5.17
CA ALA A 39 6.15 -6.51 4.23
C ALA A 39 6.39 -5.68 2.96
N PRO A 40 7.58 -5.78 2.33
CA PRO A 40 7.86 -5.08 1.08
C PRO A 40 6.75 -5.37 0.07
N GLN A 41 6.21 -4.32 -0.54
CA GLN A 41 5.20 -4.47 -1.58
C GLN A 41 5.86 -5.05 -2.84
N ALA A 42 5.12 -5.86 -3.59
CA ALA A 42 5.54 -6.36 -4.90
C ALA A 42 5.89 -5.21 -5.85
N PRO A 43 6.85 -5.40 -6.78
CA PRO A 43 7.16 -4.40 -7.80
C PRO A 43 5.98 -4.18 -8.75
N PRO A 44 5.87 -3.01 -9.41
CA PRO A 44 4.75 -2.65 -10.29
C PRO A 44 4.37 -3.70 -11.33
N ILE A 45 5.32 -4.34 -11.98
CA ILE A 45 5.05 -5.41 -12.96
C ILE A 45 4.24 -6.59 -12.38
N GLN A 46 4.42 -6.91 -11.10
CA GLN A 46 3.60 -7.92 -10.41
C GLN A 46 2.26 -7.34 -9.93
N LEU A 47 2.20 -6.03 -9.72
CA LEU A 47 0.95 -5.35 -9.38
C LEU A 47 0.01 -5.26 -10.59
N GLU A 48 0.54 -5.24 -11.83
CA GLU A 48 -0.25 -5.40 -13.05
C GLU A 48 -0.99 -6.75 -13.08
N ASP A 49 -0.34 -7.83 -12.67
CA ASP A 49 -0.99 -9.14 -12.59
C ASP A 49 -2.04 -9.18 -11.46
N GLN A 50 -1.82 -8.43 -10.36
CA GLN A 50 -2.86 -8.27 -9.33
C GLN A 50 -4.06 -7.49 -9.85
N TRP A 51 -3.84 -6.42 -10.64
CA TRP A 51 -4.90 -5.67 -11.32
C TRP A 51 -5.72 -6.61 -12.20
N THR A 52 -5.07 -7.34 -13.11
CA THR A 52 -5.72 -8.27 -14.03
C THR A 52 -6.51 -9.36 -13.30
N THR A 53 -5.95 -9.92 -12.23
CA THR A 53 -6.63 -10.89 -11.38
C THR A 53 -7.85 -10.27 -10.67
N ALA A 54 -7.71 -9.05 -10.17
CA ALA A 54 -8.79 -8.33 -9.50
C ALA A 54 -9.93 -8.00 -10.47
N LEU A 55 -9.62 -7.69 -11.72
CA LEU A 55 -10.60 -7.45 -12.76
C LEU A 55 -11.49 -8.68 -13.00
N VAL A 56 -10.89 -9.87 -13.16
CA VAL A 56 -11.62 -11.14 -13.33
C VAL A 56 -12.45 -11.47 -12.09
N ARG A 57 -11.93 -11.21 -10.89
CA ARG A 57 -12.60 -11.50 -9.62
C ARG A 57 -13.59 -10.41 -9.20
N ARG A 58 -13.64 -9.28 -9.90
CA ARG A 58 -14.42 -8.09 -9.53
C ARG A 58 -14.05 -7.59 -8.12
N ASP A 59 -12.78 -7.68 -7.77
CA ASP A 59 -12.25 -7.31 -6.45
C ASP A 59 -11.98 -5.80 -6.38
N THR A 60 -13.01 -5.04 -6.06
CA THR A 60 -12.93 -3.59 -5.91
C THR A 60 -11.99 -3.14 -4.78
N ARG A 61 -11.75 -3.98 -3.76
CA ARG A 61 -10.81 -3.65 -2.67
C ARG A 61 -9.37 -3.63 -3.16
N THR A 62 -9.02 -4.54 -4.07
CA THR A 62 -7.70 -4.51 -4.70
C THR A 62 -7.54 -3.27 -5.55
N PHE A 63 -8.54 -2.87 -6.35
CA PHE A 63 -8.52 -1.60 -7.07
C PHE A 63 -8.37 -0.41 -6.13
N ASP A 64 -9.14 -0.36 -5.04
CA ASP A 64 -9.05 0.71 -4.04
C ASP A 64 -7.63 0.88 -3.46
N ARG A 65 -6.91 -0.23 -3.29
CA ARG A 65 -5.54 -0.23 -2.79
C ARG A 65 -4.51 0.17 -3.84
N LEU A 66 -4.69 -0.26 -5.10
CA LEU A 66 -3.73 -0.02 -6.19
C LEU A 66 -3.84 1.39 -6.75
N LEU A 67 -5.06 1.95 -6.86
CA LEU A 67 -5.29 3.27 -7.45
C LEU A 67 -4.90 4.38 -6.47
N ALA A 68 -4.08 5.32 -6.93
CA ALA A 68 -3.75 6.52 -6.16
C ALA A 68 -4.96 7.46 -6.02
N PRO A 69 -5.04 8.30 -4.97
CA PRO A 69 -5.90 9.47 -5.00
C PRO A 69 -5.56 10.34 -6.22
N GLY A 70 -6.55 10.73 -7.00
CA GLY A 70 -6.36 11.51 -8.24
C GLY A 70 -5.91 10.66 -9.44
N PHE A 71 -6.05 9.34 -9.37
CA PHE A 71 -5.84 8.44 -10.50
C PHE A 71 -6.72 8.83 -11.68
N VAL A 72 -6.15 8.78 -12.89
CA VAL A 72 -6.85 9.00 -14.15
C VAL A 72 -6.68 7.78 -15.07
N TYR A 73 -7.76 7.36 -15.67
CA TYR A 73 -7.79 6.30 -16.67
C TYR A 73 -8.34 6.80 -17.99
N THR A 74 -7.69 6.45 -19.08
CA THR A 74 -8.18 6.75 -20.42
C THR A 74 -8.34 5.43 -21.21
N GLU A 75 -9.51 5.26 -21.82
CA GLU A 75 -9.75 4.16 -22.74
C GLU A 75 -10.33 4.72 -24.05
N ASN A 76 -9.57 4.60 -25.14
CA ASN A 76 -9.90 5.23 -26.42
C ASN A 76 -10.18 6.74 -26.25
N ALA A 77 -11.45 7.16 -26.39
CA ALA A 77 -11.89 8.55 -26.24
C ALA A 77 -12.51 8.87 -24.89
N SER A 78 -12.59 7.90 -23.98
CA SER A 78 -13.19 8.06 -22.65
C SER A 78 -12.13 8.38 -21.61
N VAL A 79 -12.50 9.24 -20.65
CA VAL A 79 -11.67 9.53 -19.46
C VAL A 79 -12.50 9.18 -18.24
N MET A 80 -11.92 8.44 -17.30
CA MET A 80 -12.57 8.03 -16.05
C MET A 80 -11.68 8.38 -14.85
N ASP A 81 -12.31 8.80 -13.78
CA ASP A 81 -11.63 8.97 -12.50
C ASP A 81 -11.54 7.64 -11.72
N ARG A 82 -10.87 7.68 -10.58
CA ARG A 82 -10.69 6.54 -9.68
C ARG A 82 -12.01 5.87 -9.29
N ASN A 83 -13.03 6.64 -8.95
CA ASN A 83 -14.30 6.12 -8.46
C ASN A 83 -15.11 5.47 -9.59
N GLU A 84 -15.05 6.06 -10.77
CA GLU A 84 -15.68 5.54 -11.96
C GLU A 84 -15.06 4.21 -12.38
N VAL A 85 -13.73 4.08 -12.31
CA VAL A 85 -13.05 2.80 -12.59
C VAL A 85 -13.44 1.74 -11.57
N ILE A 86 -13.39 2.03 -10.25
CA ILE A 86 -13.79 1.07 -9.21
C ILE A 86 -15.26 0.64 -9.41
N LYS A 87 -16.13 1.57 -9.75
CA LYS A 87 -17.54 1.28 -10.05
C LYS A 87 -17.68 0.40 -11.29
N SER A 88 -16.90 0.63 -12.35
CA SER A 88 -16.96 -0.13 -13.59
C SER A 88 -16.59 -1.60 -13.40
N VAL A 89 -15.65 -1.91 -12.49
CA VAL A 89 -15.27 -3.29 -12.12
C VAL A 89 -16.47 -4.10 -11.63
N SER A 90 -17.45 -3.46 -10.99
CA SER A 90 -18.70 -4.08 -10.53
C SER A 90 -19.83 -3.95 -11.55
N GLY A 91 -19.58 -3.40 -12.72
CA GLY A 91 -20.58 -3.09 -13.75
C GLY A 91 -21.21 -4.31 -14.43
N SER A 92 -21.96 -4.06 -15.49
CA SER A 92 -22.72 -5.09 -16.22
C SER A 92 -21.84 -6.03 -17.06
N ASP A 93 -20.70 -5.53 -17.52
CA ASP A 93 -19.76 -6.34 -18.29
C ASP A 93 -18.93 -7.20 -17.36
N ARG A 94 -18.80 -8.48 -17.69
CA ARG A 94 -18.07 -9.45 -16.88
C ARG A 94 -16.87 -9.95 -17.64
N VAL A 95 -15.67 -9.62 -17.15
CA VAL A 95 -14.44 -10.24 -17.59
C VAL A 95 -14.35 -11.63 -16.94
N GLU A 96 -14.26 -12.67 -17.74
CA GLU A 96 -14.19 -14.06 -17.29
C GLU A 96 -12.75 -14.59 -17.30
N TRP A 97 -11.92 -13.99 -18.15
CA TRP A 97 -10.51 -14.30 -18.27
C TRP A 97 -9.74 -13.07 -18.75
N ALA A 98 -8.56 -12.87 -18.17
CA ALA A 98 -7.65 -11.81 -18.57
C ALA A 98 -6.19 -12.21 -18.34
N ARG A 99 -5.29 -11.69 -19.18
CA ARG A 99 -3.85 -11.90 -19.07
C ARG A 99 -3.08 -10.70 -19.63
N ASN A 100 -2.01 -10.33 -18.95
CA ASN A 100 -1.01 -9.40 -19.47
C ASN A 100 0.00 -10.14 -20.33
N GLU A 101 0.39 -9.54 -21.46
CA GLU A 101 1.33 -10.11 -22.42
C GLU A 101 2.41 -9.08 -22.77
N GLY A 102 3.66 -9.53 -22.93
CA GLY A 102 4.75 -8.71 -23.44
C GLY A 102 5.08 -7.47 -22.60
N MET A 103 4.82 -7.53 -21.30
CA MET A 103 5.07 -6.40 -20.40
C MET A 103 6.53 -5.95 -20.42
N LYS A 104 6.76 -4.62 -20.45
CA LYS A 104 8.06 -3.98 -20.35
C LYS A 104 8.02 -2.92 -19.27
N VAL A 105 9.06 -2.88 -18.45
CA VAL A 105 9.25 -1.88 -17.39
C VAL A 105 10.19 -0.78 -17.90
N HIS A 106 9.76 0.46 -17.77
CA HIS A 106 10.58 1.64 -17.95
C HIS A 106 10.76 2.28 -16.57
N ASP A 107 11.96 2.17 -16.01
CA ASP A 107 12.27 2.56 -14.62
C ASP A 107 12.82 3.98 -14.53
N PHE A 108 12.20 4.82 -13.71
CA PHE A 108 12.61 6.19 -13.42
C PHE A 108 12.72 6.41 -11.89
N GLY A 109 13.12 5.38 -11.15
CA GLY A 109 13.27 5.44 -9.69
C GLY A 109 11.93 5.30 -8.95
N ASP A 110 11.39 6.40 -8.41
CA ASP A 110 10.10 6.38 -7.73
C ASP A 110 8.89 6.42 -8.70
N VAL A 111 9.15 6.40 -10.00
CA VAL A 111 8.15 6.26 -11.05
C VAL A 111 8.54 5.11 -11.96
N GLN A 112 7.60 4.25 -12.29
CA GLN A 112 7.77 3.22 -13.33
C GLN A 112 6.62 3.31 -14.32
N VAL A 113 6.93 3.21 -15.60
CA VAL A 113 5.95 3.06 -16.66
C VAL A 113 5.98 1.62 -17.15
N ILE A 114 4.81 0.97 -17.11
CA ILE A 114 4.66 -0.40 -17.60
C ILE A 114 3.85 -0.35 -18.91
N THR A 115 4.39 -0.93 -19.94
CA THR A 115 3.68 -1.09 -21.21
C THR A 115 3.47 -2.57 -21.48
N GLY A 116 2.37 -2.92 -22.17
CA GLY A 116 2.06 -4.30 -22.49
C GLY A 116 0.77 -4.42 -23.27
N VAL A 117 0.30 -5.65 -23.41
CA VAL A 117 -1.01 -5.94 -23.99
C VAL A 117 -1.87 -6.65 -22.96
N LEU A 118 -3.02 -6.08 -22.65
CA LEU A 118 -4.06 -6.75 -21.88
C LEU A 118 -4.97 -7.51 -22.84
N HIS A 119 -4.96 -8.82 -22.74
CA HIS A 119 -5.90 -9.68 -23.47
C HIS A 119 -7.01 -10.12 -22.50
N LEU A 120 -8.25 -9.85 -22.83
CA LEU A 120 -9.39 -10.20 -22.01
C LEU A 120 -10.55 -10.77 -22.79
N ARG A 121 -11.29 -11.67 -22.12
CA ARG A 121 -12.50 -12.32 -22.63
C ARG A 121 -13.60 -12.24 -21.60
N GLY A 122 -14.82 -12.15 -22.08
CA GLY A 122 -15.95 -12.05 -21.16
C GLY A 122 -17.27 -11.91 -21.87
N ARG A 123 -18.25 -11.41 -21.11
CA ARG A 123 -19.62 -11.18 -21.60
C ARG A 123 -20.07 -9.79 -21.19
N GLY A 124 -20.75 -9.11 -22.09
CA GLY A 124 -21.36 -7.82 -21.89
C GLY A 124 -22.77 -7.77 -22.47
N ARG A 125 -23.35 -6.59 -22.48
CA ARG A 125 -24.72 -6.37 -23.00
C ARG A 125 -24.89 -6.79 -24.47
N GLN A 126 -23.82 -6.73 -25.26
CA GLN A 126 -23.80 -7.07 -26.68
C GLN A 126 -23.36 -8.51 -26.97
N GLY A 127 -23.25 -9.36 -25.94
CA GLY A 127 -22.78 -10.74 -26.05
C GLY A 127 -21.36 -10.94 -25.54
N SER A 128 -20.73 -12.04 -26.01
CA SER A 128 -19.35 -12.35 -25.66
C SER A 128 -18.36 -11.44 -26.37
N PHE A 129 -17.26 -11.15 -25.72
CA PHE A 129 -16.17 -10.39 -26.31
C PHE A 129 -14.82 -11.10 -26.10
N ASP A 130 -13.91 -10.87 -27.04
CA ASP A 130 -12.50 -11.22 -27.01
C ASP A 130 -11.75 -9.98 -27.51
N ARG A 131 -11.04 -9.28 -26.61
CA ARG A 131 -10.44 -7.97 -26.88
C ARG A 131 -9.00 -7.94 -26.42
N ARG A 132 -8.18 -7.19 -27.13
CA ARG A 132 -6.80 -6.90 -26.79
C ARG A 132 -6.62 -5.40 -26.71
N PHE A 133 -6.00 -4.93 -25.65
CA PHE A 133 -5.70 -3.52 -25.44
C PHE A 133 -4.19 -3.35 -25.33
N GLN A 134 -3.63 -2.40 -26.04
CA GLN A 134 -2.30 -1.87 -25.73
C GLN A 134 -2.45 -0.99 -24.52
N PHE A 135 -1.70 -1.26 -23.47
CA PHE A 135 -1.74 -0.42 -22.27
C PHE A 135 -0.43 0.31 -22.01
N THR A 136 -0.54 1.45 -21.31
CA THR A 136 0.56 2.23 -20.77
C THR A 136 0.16 2.71 -19.39
N ASP A 137 0.75 2.14 -18.36
CA ASP A 137 0.41 2.37 -16.98
C ASP A 137 1.56 3.02 -16.23
N THR A 138 1.26 4.08 -15.49
CA THR A 138 2.25 4.85 -14.73
C THR A 138 2.06 4.58 -13.24
N TRP A 139 3.09 3.99 -12.65
CA TRP A 139 3.17 3.68 -11.24
C TRP A 139 4.08 4.67 -10.53
N GLN A 140 3.68 5.12 -9.34
CA GLN A 140 4.49 5.98 -8.49
C GLN A 140 4.62 5.39 -7.10
N ARG A 141 5.85 5.42 -6.56
CA ARG A 141 6.09 5.06 -5.16
C ARG A 141 5.78 6.25 -4.27
N ARG A 142 4.76 6.09 -3.41
CA ARG A 142 4.28 7.10 -2.48
C ARG A 142 4.26 6.53 -1.07
N ASN A 143 4.94 7.16 -0.13
CA ASN A 143 5.03 6.69 1.26
C ASN A 143 5.46 5.21 1.36
N GLY A 144 6.45 4.81 0.56
CA GLY A 144 6.97 3.44 0.51
C GLY A 144 6.09 2.41 -0.20
N ARG A 145 4.98 2.84 -0.85
CA ARG A 145 4.04 1.97 -1.56
C ARG A 145 3.89 2.38 -3.01
N TRP A 146 3.87 1.40 -3.90
CA TRP A 146 3.53 1.62 -5.29
C TRP A 146 2.02 1.78 -5.47
N GLN A 147 1.62 2.83 -6.17
CA GLN A 147 0.25 3.08 -6.60
C GLN A 147 0.25 3.54 -8.05
N ILE A 148 -0.72 3.10 -8.81
CA ILE A 148 -0.91 3.57 -10.18
C ILE A 148 -1.56 4.95 -10.14
N ILE A 149 -0.96 5.90 -10.86
CA ILE A 149 -1.42 7.30 -10.93
C ILE A 149 -2.11 7.62 -12.24
N ALA A 150 -1.77 6.91 -13.31
CA ALA A 150 -2.41 7.04 -14.62
C ALA A 150 -2.36 5.70 -15.35
N ALA A 151 -3.41 5.37 -16.07
CA ALA A 151 -3.48 4.22 -16.97
C ALA A 151 -4.14 4.61 -18.29
N GLN A 152 -3.65 4.02 -19.36
CA GLN A 152 -4.21 4.22 -20.68
C GLN A 152 -4.34 2.86 -21.41
N ASP A 153 -5.53 2.58 -21.88
CA ASP A 153 -5.84 1.44 -22.73
C ASP A 153 -6.28 1.90 -24.13
N TYR A 154 -5.73 1.26 -25.13
CA TYR A 154 -6.11 1.46 -26.51
C TYR A 154 -6.50 0.13 -27.14
N LEU A 155 -7.75 0.02 -27.61
CA LEU A 155 -8.25 -1.20 -28.26
C LEU A 155 -7.47 -1.49 -29.55
N ILE A 156 -6.84 -2.66 -29.61
CA ILE A 156 -6.17 -3.14 -30.80
C ILE A 156 -7.24 -3.66 -31.77
N PRO A 157 -7.35 -3.08 -32.98
CA PRO A 157 -8.28 -3.58 -34.01
C PRO A 157 -7.97 -5.03 -34.38
N LYS A 158 -9.02 -5.77 -34.72
CA LYS A 158 -8.88 -7.15 -35.25
C LYS A 158 -8.40 -7.14 -36.68
#